data_7e8bc9b217a0f06c03902c48c4bcd9ac
#
_entry.id   7e8bc9b217a0f06c03902c48c4bcd9ac
#
_cell.length_a   1.000
_cell.length_b   1.000
_cell.length_c   1.000
_cell.angle_alpha   90.00
_cell.angle_beta   90.00
_cell.angle_gamma   90.00
#
_symmetry.space_group_name_H-M   'P 1'
#
loop_
_entity.id
_entity.type
_entity.pdbx_description
1 polymer ?
#
loop_
_entity_poly.entity_id
_entity_poly.type
_entity_poly.pdbx_seq_one_letter_code
_entity_poly.pdbx_strand_id
1 'polypeptide(L)'
;MVDYPVGIRSRIIKNINGLSMHILEAGFEESINKPCVVLLHGFPELAYSWRKILKPLADAGYHVIAPDQRGYGYTEGWKNNYEGDISEYEISNLITDIISLVYSLDKKSIDCLVGHDFGSIVAAHAAVIRPDIFKSVVLMSAPFNGMPSIETVNAIEKVDIHKDLQNLDRPRKHYQWYYSSKIANHDMCNSDQGMKNFLRAYYHVKSGDWKFNKPFKLKAWEATELEKMPGYYIMDYSLGMAEQVNIDMPSDEEITNCDWLTDRELEYYVNVFNNTQFQGGLNWYRCMIDNKVQANLRLYSNIQIYIPSMFIAGNMDWGIYQKPDALENMQKKACTNMKSCELIEGAGHWVQQEKPLEVTKLLLNFLSEL
;
A
#
# COMPACT_ATOMS: atom_id res chain seq x y z
N MET A 1 -0.26 2.78 -26.77
CA MET A 1 0.77 3.55 -26.02
C MET A 1 0.05 4.18 -24.83
N VAL A 2 0.56 3.99 -23.63
CA VAL A 2 -0.02 4.62 -22.46
C VAL A 2 0.38 6.08 -22.45
N ASP A 3 -0.60 6.99 -22.46
CA ASP A 3 -0.35 8.43 -22.33
C ASP A 3 -0.23 8.77 -20.84
N TYR A 4 1.01 8.93 -20.38
CA TYR A 4 1.25 9.52 -19.07
C TYR A 4 1.03 11.05 -19.12
N PRO A 5 0.66 11.69 -18.01
CA PRO A 5 0.60 13.14 -17.96
C PRO A 5 1.91 13.79 -18.42
N VAL A 6 1.81 14.93 -19.09
CA VAL A 6 3.00 15.67 -19.60
C VAL A 6 3.98 15.95 -18.44
N GLY A 7 5.26 15.69 -18.67
CA GLY A 7 6.32 15.85 -17.67
C GLY A 7 6.59 14.60 -16.84
N ILE A 8 5.86 13.50 -17.05
CA ILE A 8 6.15 12.20 -16.46
C ILE A 8 6.81 11.31 -17.51
N ARG A 9 7.96 10.73 -17.16
CA ARG A 9 8.71 9.77 -17.98
C ARG A 9 8.54 8.37 -17.40
N SER A 10 8.36 7.39 -18.28
CA SER A 10 8.39 5.95 -17.96
C SER A 10 9.71 5.36 -18.45
N ARG A 11 10.38 4.59 -17.60
CA ARG A 11 11.57 3.82 -18.01
C ARG A 11 11.81 2.57 -17.17
N ILE A 12 12.65 1.67 -17.70
CA ILE A 12 13.13 0.47 -16.98
C ILE A 12 14.56 0.71 -16.52
N ILE A 13 14.83 0.42 -15.24
CA ILE A 13 16.17 0.40 -14.66
C ILE A 13 16.55 -1.05 -14.40
N LYS A 14 17.67 -1.49 -14.97
CA LYS A 14 18.15 -2.87 -14.84
C LYS A 14 19.02 -3.04 -13.59
N ASN A 15 19.16 -4.30 -13.16
CA ASN A 15 20.02 -4.71 -12.06
C ASN A 15 19.61 -4.14 -10.68
N ILE A 16 18.31 -3.98 -10.46
CA ILE A 16 17.77 -3.57 -9.17
C ILE A 16 17.48 -4.82 -8.34
N ASN A 17 18.45 -5.30 -7.59
CA ASN A 17 18.31 -6.51 -6.75
C ASN A 17 17.69 -7.70 -7.53
N GLY A 18 18.22 -7.99 -8.71
CA GLY A 18 17.73 -9.04 -9.60
C GLY A 18 16.54 -8.65 -10.49
N LEU A 19 16.03 -7.43 -10.37
CA LEU A 19 14.92 -6.93 -11.16
C LEU A 19 15.35 -6.04 -12.31
N SER A 20 14.50 -5.99 -13.35
CA SER A 20 14.38 -4.88 -14.30
C SER A 20 13.19 -4.04 -13.85
N MET A 21 13.45 -3.01 -13.05
CA MET A 21 12.41 -2.25 -12.37
C MET A 21 11.85 -1.13 -13.25
N HIS A 22 10.56 -1.15 -13.47
CA HIS A 22 9.84 -0.05 -14.11
C HIS A 22 9.62 1.09 -13.11
N ILE A 23 9.85 2.31 -13.58
CA ILE A 23 9.58 3.51 -12.80
C ILE A 23 8.83 4.56 -13.64
N LEU A 24 7.98 5.32 -12.97
CA LEU A 24 7.52 6.62 -13.42
C LEU A 24 8.32 7.69 -12.68
N GLU A 25 8.78 8.71 -13.39
CA GLU A 25 9.56 9.78 -12.78
C GLU A 25 9.22 11.14 -13.38
N ALA A 26 9.36 12.19 -12.57
CA ALA A 26 9.21 13.58 -12.96
C ALA A 26 10.31 14.45 -12.33
N GLY A 27 10.63 15.58 -12.92
CA GLY A 27 11.73 16.44 -12.46
C GLY A 27 13.12 15.84 -12.69
N PHE A 28 13.23 14.94 -13.66
CA PHE A 28 14.45 14.17 -13.96
C PHE A 28 15.57 15.00 -14.65
N GLU A 29 15.27 16.18 -15.15
CA GLU A 29 16.28 17.11 -15.68
C GLU A 29 17.15 17.60 -14.52
N GLU A 30 18.47 17.51 -14.68
CA GLU A 30 19.46 17.88 -13.63
C GLU A 30 19.20 17.19 -12.27
N SER A 31 18.64 15.98 -12.30
CA SER A 31 18.15 15.24 -11.12
C SER A 31 19.21 14.99 -10.05
N ILE A 32 20.51 15.01 -10.41
CA ILE A 32 21.60 14.76 -9.46
C ILE A 32 21.66 15.80 -8.34
N ASN A 33 21.28 17.02 -8.64
CA ASN A 33 21.32 18.14 -7.70
C ASN A 33 19.98 18.41 -7.00
N LYS A 34 18.91 17.74 -7.42
CA LYS A 34 17.59 17.93 -6.84
C LYS A 34 17.36 17.03 -5.63
N PRO A 35 16.65 17.53 -4.60
CA PRO A 35 16.14 16.67 -3.54
C PRO A 35 15.24 15.60 -4.14
N CYS A 36 15.27 14.41 -3.56
CA CYS A 36 14.64 13.23 -4.14
C CYS A 36 13.52 12.69 -3.25
N VAL A 37 12.37 12.41 -3.88
CA VAL A 37 11.21 11.78 -3.24
C VAL A 37 10.90 10.48 -3.95
N VAL A 38 10.74 9.38 -3.20
CA VAL A 38 10.32 8.09 -3.73
C VAL A 38 8.93 7.75 -3.20
N LEU A 39 8.03 7.34 -4.10
CA LEU A 39 6.61 7.09 -3.84
C LEU A 39 6.28 5.61 -4.04
N LEU A 40 5.96 4.89 -2.97
CA LEU A 40 5.66 3.46 -2.96
C LEU A 40 4.15 3.23 -2.94
N HIS A 41 3.63 2.50 -3.93
CA HIS A 41 2.22 2.12 -4.01
C HIS A 41 1.90 0.90 -3.12
N GLY A 42 0.61 0.60 -2.93
CA GLY A 42 0.12 -0.58 -2.23
C GLY A 42 -0.53 -1.63 -3.14
N PHE A 43 -1.50 -2.37 -2.61
CA PHE A 43 -2.23 -3.43 -3.30
C PHE A 43 -3.71 -3.05 -3.50
N PRO A 44 -4.30 -3.29 -4.65
CA PRO A 44 -3.71 -3.64 -5.95
C PRO A 44 -3.44 -2.38 -6.80
N GLU A 45 -2.36 -1.71 -6.50
CA GLU A 45 -1.97 -0.49 -7.17
C GLU A 45 -0.70 -0.66 -8.03
N LEU A 46 -0.26 0.42 -8.66
CA LEU A 46 0.92 0.52 -9.53
C LEU A 46 1.60 1.88 -9.30
N ALA A 47 2.78 2.09 -9.86
CA ALA A 47 3.40 3.42 -9.96
C ALA A 47 2.42 4.48 -10.50
N TYR A 48 1.48 4.06 -11.34
CA TYR A 48 0.44 4.90 -11.94
C TYR A 48 -0.50 5.54 -10.91
N SER A 49 -0.63 4.98 -9.72
CA SER A 49 -1.43 5.55 -8.63
C SER A 49 -0.93 6.93 -8.19
N TRP A 50 0.33 7.23 -8.47
CA TRP A 50 0.98 8.50 -8.16
C TRP A 50 0.95 9.53 -9.30
N ARG A 51 0.27 9.23 -10.43
CA ARG A 51 0.23 10.07 -11.65
C ARG A 51 -0.17 11.53 -11.41
N LYS A 52 -1.03 11.77 -10.40
CA LYS A 52 -1.52 13.11 -10.04
C LYS A 52 -0.61 13.84 -9.04
N ILE A 53 0.37 13.13 -8.43
CA ILE A 53 1.30 13.65 -7.40
C ILE A 53 2.69 13.94 -7.99
N LEU A 54 3.16 13.11 -8.92
CA LEU A 54 4.50 13.17 -9.50
C LEU A 54 4.86 14.57 -10.03
N LYS A 55 4.03 15.10 -10.93
CA LYS A 55 4.31 16.39 -11.59
C LYS A 55 4.27 17.59 -10.62
N PRO A 56 3.26 17.76 -9.76
CA PRO A 56 3.23 18.87 -8.80
C PRO A 56 4.44 18.91 -7.86
N LEU A 57 4.93 17.77 -7.39
CA LEU A 57 6.17 17.73 -6.59
C LEU A 57 7.40 18.08 -7.44
N ALA A 58 7.45 17.62 -8.69
CA ALA A 58 8.54 17.96 -9.60
C ALA A 58 8.59 19.46 -9.95
N ASP A 59 7.43 20.09 -10.13
CA ASP A 59 7.30 21.53 -10.37
C ASP A 59 7.77 22.37 -9.17
N ALA A 60 7.69 21.80 -7.96
CA ALA A 60 8.24 22.38 -6.75
C ALA A 60 9.77 22.15 -6.56
N GLY A 61 10.42 21.52 -7.54
CA GLY A 61 11.89 21.38 -7.56
C GLY A 61 12.42 20.01 -7.16
N TYR A 62 11.57 19.00 -6.93
CA TYR A 62 12.00 17.66 -6.53
C TYR A 62 12.23 16.75 -7.75
N HIS A 63 13.15 15.80 -7.61
CA HIS A 63 13.18 14.60 -8.45
C HIS A 63 12.29 13.55 -7.80
N VAL A 64 11.19 13.21 -8.47
CA VAL A 64 10.14 12.35 -7.90
C VAL A 64 10.07 11.04 -8.69
N ILE A 65 10.06 9.92 -7.97
CA ILE A 65 10.14 8.58 -8.55
C ILE A 65 9.07 7.69 -7.94
N ALA A 66 8.32 7.00 -8.77
CA ALA A 66 7.37 5.98 -8.35
C ALA A 66 7.71 4.66 -9.07
N PRO A 67 8.24 3.64 -8.38
CA PRO A 67 8.47 2.33 -8.98
C PRO A 67 7.18 1.50 -9.03
N ASP A 68 7.05 0.67 -10.07
CA ASP A 68 6.27 -0.56 -9.93
C ASP A 68 7.10 -1.52 -9.08
N GLN A 69 6.67 -1.78 -7.86
CA GLN A 69 7.43 -2.56 -6.90
C GLN A 69 7.47 -4.05 -7.31
N ARG A 70 8.32 -4.86 -6.66
CA ARG A 70 8.42 -6.31 -6.92
C ARG A 70 7.05 -6.99 -6.91
N GLY A 71 6.74 -7.69 -7.98
CA GLY A 71 5.46 -8.39 -8.13
C GLY A 71 4.37 -7.58 -8.82
N TYR A 72 4.69 -6.37 -9.32
CA TYR A 72 3.71 -5.48 -9.93
C TYR A 72 4.16 -4.88 -11.26
N GLY A 73 3.18 -4.51 -12.04
CA GLY A 73 3.33 -3.64 -13.19
C GLY A 73 4.27 -4.16 -14.26
N TYR A 74 5.08 -3.26 -14.79
CA TYR A 74 6.08 -3.57 -15.81
C TYR A 74 7.47 -3.93 -15.25
N THR A 75 7.58 -4.12 -13.93
CA THR A 75 8.78 -4.64 -13.29
C THR A 75 8.91 -6.14 -13.56
N GLU A 76 10.07 -6.57 -14.06
CA GLU A 76 10.37 -7.96 -14.42
C GLU A 76 11.47 -8.55 -13.51
N GLY A 77 11.59 -9.89 -13.51
CA GLY A 77 12.62 -10.62 -12.77
C GLY A 77 12.13 -11.25 -11.47
N TRP A 78 10.87 -11.07 -11.11
CA TRP A 78 10.21 -11.72 -9.97
C TRP A 78 9.45 -12.99 -10.38
N LYS A 79 9.13 -13.84 -9.41
CA LYS A 79 8.42 -15.09 -9.64
C LYS A 79 6.96 -14.99 -9.21
N ASN A 80 6.03 -15.46 -10.06
CA ASN A 80 4.59 -15.37 -9.85
C ASN A 80 3.93 -16.70 -9.46
N ASN A 81 4.70 -17.75 -9.10
CA ASN A 81 4.10 -19.01 -8.73
C ASN A 81 3.79 -19.08 -7.22
N TYR A 82 2.67 -19.65 -6.87
CA TYR A 82 2.27 -19.83 -5.47
C TYR A 82 3.19 -20.80 -4.73
N GLU A 83 3.65 -21.90 -5.38
CA GLU A 83 4.48 -22.93 -4.76
C GLU A 83 5.98 -22.52 -4.66
N GLY A 84 6.33 -21.34 -5.16
CA GLY A 84 7.71 -20.86 -5.12
C GLY A 84 8.16 -20.38 -3.76
N ASP A 85 9.47 -20.13 -3.67
CA ASP A 85 10.05 -19.48 -2.51
C ASP A 85 9.54 -18.05 -2.38
N ILE A 86 8.91 -17.74 -1.24
CA ILE A 86 8.36 -16.41 -0.95
C ILE A 86 9.38 -15.47 -0.32
N SER A 87 10.60 -15.92 -0.01
CA SER A 87 11.63 -15.07 0.62
C SER A 87 12.00 -13.85 -0.22
N GLU A 88 11.81 -13.91 -1.55
CA GLU A 88 11.98 -12.76 -2.44
C GLU A 88 11.04 -11.59 -2.08
N TYR A 89 9.93 -11.84 -1.39
CA TYR A 89 8.89 -10.87 -1.01
C TYR A 89 8.96 -10.47 0.47
N GLU A 90 9.98 -10.91 1.21
CA GLU A 90 10.22 -10.45 2.57
C GLU A 90 10.43 -8.93 2.61
N ILE A 91 9.99 -8.29 3.68
CA ILE A 91 10.14 -6.84 3.88
C ILE A 91 11.59 -6.39 3.69
N SER A 92 12.56 -7.15 4.22
CA SER A 92 13.99 -6.86 4.06
C SER A 92 14.43 -6.84 2.60
N ASN A 93 13.89 -7.75 1.79
CA ASN A 93 14.20 -7.81 0.36
C ASN A 93 13.51 -6.69 -0.43
N LEU A 94 12.26 -6.37 -0.10
CA LEU A 94 11.56 -5.22 -0.70
C LEU A 94 12.27 -3.90 -0.39
N ILE A 95 12.81 -3.73 0.82
CA ILE A 95 13.64 -2.57 1.18
C ILE A 95 14.93 -2.56 0.37
N THR A 96 15.56 -3.73 0.16
CA THR A 96 16.76 -3.85 -0.67
C THR A 96 16.50 -3.44 -2.11
N ASP A 97 15.32 -3.72 -2.66
CA ASP A 97 14.91 -3.24 -3.98
C ASP A 97 14.94 -1.70 -4.04
N ILE A 98 14.38 -1.04 -3.04
CA ILE A 98 14.34 0.44 -2.98
C ILE A 98 15.73 1.04 -2.76
N ILE A 99 16.56 0.43 -1.91
CA ILE A 99 17.95 0.85 -1.71
C ILE A 99 18.74 0.73 -3.01
N SER A 100 18.58 -0.40 -3.73
CA SER A 100 19.22 -0.63 -5.01
C SER A 100 18.77 0.40 -6.07
N LEU A 101 17.47 0.75 -6.06
CA LEU A 101 16.95 1.82 -6.91
C LEU A 101 17.61 3.16 -6.58
N VAL A 102 17.69 3.55 -5.31
CA VAL A 102 18.32 4.81 -4.88
C VAL A 102 19.77 4.89 -5.39
N TYR A 103 20.56 3.83 -5.21
CA TYR A 103 21.95 3.81 -5.68
C TYR A 103 22.07 3.80 -7.20
N SER A 104 21.14 3.17 -7.91
CA SER A 104 21.13 3.18 -9.39
C SER A 104 20.85 4.55 -10.01
N LEU A 105 20.34 5.47 -9.20
CA LEU A 105 20.10 6.88 -9.56
C LEU A 105 21.25 7.80 -9.14
N ASP A 106 22.42 7.23 -8.82
CA ASP A 106 23.62 7.93 -8.33
C ASP A 106 23.36 8.74 -7.03
N LYS A 107 22.39 8.30 -6.23
CA LYS A 107 22.06 8.93 -4.94
C LYS A 107 22.51 8.04 -3.78
N LYS A 108 23.07 8.65 -2.73
CA LYS A 108 23.46 7.96 -1.49
C LYS A 108 22.31 7.90 -0.48
N SER A 109 21.38 8.84 -0.58
CA SER A 109 20.18 8.95 0.27
C SER A 109 19.10 9.70 -0.50
N ILE A 110 17.87 9.65 0.00
CA ILE A 110 16.75 10.43 -0.49
C ILE A 110 16.15 11.27 0.64
N ASP A 111 15.52 12.38 0.27
CA ASP A 111 14.98 13.33 1.23
C ASP A 111 13.71 12.81 1.87
N CYS A 112 12.83 12.14 1.09
CA CYS A 112 11.61 11.55 1.63
C CYS A 112 11.23 10.25 0.93
N LEU A 113 10.82 9.27 1.74
CA LEU A 113 10.16 8.05 1.29
C LEU A 113 8.68 8.14 1.65
N VAL A 114 7.80 8.10 0.66
CA VAL A 114 6.35 8.12 0.84
C VAL A 114 5.79 6.75 0.51
N GLY A 115 4.99 6.16 1.36
CA GLY A 115 4.36 4.86 1.11
C GLY A 115 2.86 4.89 1.36
N HIS A 116 2.09 4.27 0.45
CA HIS A 116 0.65 4.10 0.58
C HIS A 116 0.28 2.62 0.74
N ASP A 117 -0.67 2.29 1.63
CA ASP A 117 -1.16 0.93 1.91
C ASP A 117 0.01 -0.01 2.25
N PHE A 118 0.26 -1.08 1.49
CA PHE A 118 1.42 -1.95 1.71
C PHE A 118 2.76 -1.21 1.51
N GLY A 119 2.80 -0.21 0.61
CA GLY A 119 3.96 0.67 0.46
C GLY A 119 4.27 1.48 1.73
N SER A 120 3.25 1.82 2.55
CA SER A 120 3.45 2.42 3.88
C SER A 120 4.17 1.46 4.84
N ILE A 121 3.83 0.17 4.78
CA ILE A 121 4.51 -0.85 5.59
C ILE A 121 5.99 -0.95 5.19
N VAL A 122 6.29 -1.00 3.89
CA VAL A 122 7.68 -1.02 3.38
C VAL A 122 8.43 0.24 3.79
N ALA A 123 7.82 1.43 3.62
CA ALA A 123 8.43 2.71 3.97
C ALA A 123 8.73 2.83 5.47
N ALA A 124 7.81 2.39 6.33
CA ALA A 124 8.01 2.39 7.77
C ALA A 124 9.19 1.51 8.20
N HIS A 125 9.27 0.29 7.69
CA HIS A 125 10.38 -0.61 7.99
C HIS A 125 11.71 -0.10 7.40
N ALA A 126 11.68 0.50 6.20
CA ALA A 126 12.85 1.13 5.59
C ALA A 126 13.39 2.29 6.46
N ALA A 127 12.48 3.12 7.00
CA ALA A 127 12.83 4.22 7.92
C ALA A 127 13.46 3.73 9.23
N VAL A 128 13.03 2.55 9.74
CA VAL A 128 13.64 1.92 10.92
C VAL A 128 15.02 1.34 10.59
N ILE A 129 15.13 0.63 9.47
CA ILE A 129 16.31 -0.19 9.15
C ILE A 129 17.44 0.66 8.55
N ARG A 130 17.13 1.66 7.73
CA ARG A 130 18.10 2.48 7.00
C ARG A 130 17.79 3.99 7.07
N PRO A 131 17.73 4.58 8.29
CA PRO A 131 17.54 6.02 8.47
C PRO A 131 18.71 6.86 7.92
N ASP A 132 19.83 6.23 7.61
CA ASP A 132 20.95 6.83 6.90
C ASP A 132 20.63 7.10 5.41
N ILE A 133 19.79 6.30 4.79
CA ILE A 133 19.37 6.44 3.38
C ILE A 133 18.07 7.25 3.28
N PHE A 134 17.09 6.94 4.11
CA PHE A 134 15.77 7.56 4.10
C PHE A 134 15.70 8.67 5.16
N LYS A 135 15.81 9.95 4.73
CA LYS A 135 15.97 11.07 5.66
C LYS A 135 14.67 11.49 6.34
N SER A 136 13.54 11.23 5.70
CA SER A 136 12.20 11.40 6.25
C SER A 136 11.24 10.38 5.66
N VAL A 137 10.08 10.20 6.27
CA VAL A 137 9.07 9.24 5.82
C VAL A 137 7.66 9.79 5.94
N VAL A 138 6.84 9.54 4.92
CA VAL A 138 5.39 9.77 4.98
C VAL A 138 4.68 8.43 4.82
N LEU A 139 3.85 8.09 5.79
CA LEU A 139 3.05 6.88 5.83
C LEU A 139 1.60 7.22 5.47
N MET A 140 0.99 6.44 4.56
CA MET A 140 -0.37 6.74 4.10
C MET A 140 -1.28 5.52 4.23
N SER A 141 -2.47 5.72 4.78
CA SER A 141 -3.57 4.75 4.90
C SER A 141 -3.31 3.51 5.76
N ALA A 142 -2.06 3.16 6.06
CA ALA A 142 -1.69 2.04 6.90
C ALA A 142 -0.77 2.50 8.06
N PRO A 143 -1.33 2.68 9.27
CA PRO A 143 -0.56 3.10 10.43
C PRO A 143 0.51 2.07 10.82
N PHE A 144 1.72 2.54 11.11
CA PHE A 144 2.81 1.70 11.60
C PHE A 144 2.72 1.50 13.12
N ASN A 145 2.32 0.33 13.55
CA ASN A 145 2.15 -0.01 14.96
C ASN A 145 3.48 -0.22 15.73
N GLY A 146 4.63 -0.01 15.07
CA GLY A 146 5.96 -0.27 15.61
C GLY A 146 6.51 -1.65 15.19
N MET A 147 7.80 -1.84 15.41
CA MET A 147 8.45 -3.15 15.22
C MET A 147 7.91 -4.16 16.24
N PRO A 148 7.76 -5.45 15.86
CA PRO A 148 7.28 -6.46 16.79
C PRO A 148 8.22 -6.60 18.00
N SER A 149 7.68 -6.67 19.22
CA SER A 149 8.49 -6.97 20.39
C SER A 149 8.82 -8.47 20.46
N ILE A 150 9.96 -8.81 21.04
CA ILE A 150 10.34 -10.22 21.26
C ILE A 150 9.30 -10.92 22.15
N GLU A 151 8.69 -10.21 23.08
CA GLU A 151 7.68 -10.71 24.00
C GLU A 151 6.34 -11.02 23.32
N THR A 152 5.91 -10.17 22.38
CA THR A 152 4.66 -10.37 21.62
C THR A 152 4.71 -11.61 20.74
N VAL A 153 5.85 -11.98 20.23
CA VAL A 153 6.01 -13.18 19.39
C VAL A 153 5.76 -14.47 20.18
N ASN A 154 6.04 -14.48 21.48
CA ASN A 154 5.79 -15.63 22.36
C ASN A 154 4.34 -15.67 22.88
N ALA A 155 3.57 -14.60 22.73
CA ALA A 155 2.20 -14.47 23.25
C ALA A 155 1.10 -14.78 22.21
N ILE A 156 1.44 -14.89 20.92
CA ILE A 156 0.48 -14.97 19.79
C ILE A 156 -0.29 -16.32 19.71
N GLU A 157 0.08 -17.34 20.50
CA GLU A 157 -0.51 -18.67 20.37
C GLU A 157 -1.91 -18.84 21.01
N LYS A 158 -2.53 -17.83 21.60
CA LYS A 158 -3.72 -18.05 22.43
C LYS A 158 -5.08 -17.80 21.77
N VAL A 159 -5.15 -17.08 20.65
CA VAL A 159 -6.43 -16.78 19.98
C VAL A 159 -6.32 -17.05 18.49
N ASP A 160 -7.05 -18.05 18.02
CA ASP A 160 -7.21 -18.30 16.59
C ASP A 160 -8.37 -17.46 16.05
N ILE A 161 -8.07 -16.20 15.71
CA ILE A 161 -9.04 -15.24 15.19
C ILE A 161 -9.76 -15.75 13.93
N HIS A 162 -9.12 -16.61 13.14
CA HIS A 162 -9.72 -17.14 11.92
C HIS A 162 -10.82 -18.15 12.24
N LYS A 163 -10.57 -19.00 13.24
CA LYS A 163 -11.58 -19.94 13.75
C LYS A 163 -12.74 -19.19 14.42
N ASP A 164 -12.42 -18.14 15.16
CA ASP A 164 -13.45 -17.33 15.81
C ASP A 164 -14.33 -16.60 14.80
N LEU A 165 -13.74 -16.03 13.74
CA LEU A 165 -14.49 -15.44 12.63
C LEU A 165 -15.36 -16.47 11.87
N GLN A 166 -14.86 -17.69 11.71
CA GLN A 166 -15.61 -18.76 11.05
C GLN A 166 -16.81 -19.24 11.91
N ASN A 167 -16.70 -19.13 13.23
CA ASN A 167 -17.73 -19.57 14.18
C ASN A 167 -18.80 -18.51 14.46
N LEU A 168 -18.75 -17.34 13.86
CA LEU A 168 -19.81 -16.34 13.94
C LEU A 168 -21.12 -16.87 13.36
N ASP A 169 -22.26 -16.34 13.79
CA ASP A 169 -23.58 -16.68 13.23
C ASP A 169 -23.62 -16.54 11.69
N ARG A 170 -22.95 -15.50 11.17
CA ARG A 170 -22.60 -15.35 9.77
C ARG A 170 -21.09 -15.60 9.62
N PRO A 171 -20.67 -16.79 9.16
CA PRO A 171 -19.25 -17.12 9.06
C PRO A 171 -18.46 -16.14 8.22
N ARG A 172 -17.29 -15.71 8.74
CA ARG A 172 -16.42 -14.71 8.12
C ARG A 172 -15.00 -15.21 7.98
N LYS A 173 -14.21 -14.53 7.13
CA LYS A 173 -12.77 -14.70 7.01
C LYS A 173 -12.09 -13.34 6.85
N HIS A 174 -10.88 -13.21 7.37
CA HIS A 174 -10.09 -12.01 7.22
C HIS A 174 -9.47 -11.95 5.81
N TYR A 175 -9.53 -10.80 5.13
CA TYR A 175 -9.07 -10.62 3.74
C TYR A 175 -7.59 -10.98 3.54
N GLN A 176 -6.70 -10.66 4.49
CA GLN A 176 -5.27 -10.98 4.40
C GLN A 176 -5.03 -12.49 4.34
N TRP A 177 -5.84 -13.25 5.05
CA TRP A 177 -5.79 -14.71 5.02
C TRP A 177 -6.29 -15.27 3.69
N TYR A 178 -7.39 -14.70 3.17
CA TYR A 178 -7.85 -15.04 1.84
C TYR A 178 -6.77 -14.73 0.79
N TYR A 179 -6.15 -13.54 0.82
CA TYR A 179 -5.07 -13.16 -0.10
C TYR A 179 -3.84 -14.05 0.01
N SER A 180 -3.60 -14.64 1.17
CA SER A 180 -2.51 -15.59 1.38
C SER A 180 -2.83 -17.00 0.90
N SER A 181 -4.07 -17.28 0.50
CA SER A 181 -4.51 -18.60 0.00
C SER A 181 -4.13 -18.80 -1.48
N LYS A 182 -4.02 -20.08 -1.86
CA LYS A 182 -3.70 -20.48 -3.24
C LYS A 182 -4.78 -20.07 -4.26
N ILE A 183 -6.03 -19.97 -3.80
CA ILE A 183 -7.16 -19.70 -4.69
C ILE A 183 -7.31 -18.22 -5.04
N ALA A 184 -6.83 -17.29 -4.21
CA ALA A 184 -7.10 -15.87 -4.33
C ALA A 184 -6.73 -15.27 -5.69
N ASN A 185 -5.56 -15.63 -6.24
CA ASN A 185 -5.16 -15.14 -7.56
C ASN A 185 -6.09 -15.63 -8.66
N HIS A 186 -6.47 -16.91 -8.62
CA HIS A 186 -7.38 -17.50 -9.61
C HIS A 186 -8.76 -16.83 -9.55
N ASP A 187 -9.33 -16.67 -8.34
CA ASP A 187 -10.67 -16.10 -8.16
C ASP A 187 -10.74 -14.65 -8.68
N MET A 188 -9.72 -13.84 -8.34
CA MET A 188 -9.70 -12.44 -8.76
C MET A 188 -9.44 -12.26 -10.26
N CYS A 189 -8.66 -13.16 -10.88
CA CYS A 189 -8.37 -13.09 -12.32
C CYS A 189 -9.49 -13.64 -13.19
N ASN A 190 -10.27 -14.60 -12.67
CA ASN A 190 -11.29 -15.33 -13.44
C ASN A 190 -12.70 -15.12 -12.88
N SER A 191 -12.94 -13.98 -12.27
CA SER A 191 -14.27 -13.64 -11.75
C SER A 191 -15.30 -13.50 -12.87
N ASP A 192 -16.55 -13.91 -12.63
CA ASP A 192 -17.65 -13.87 -13.60
C ASP A 192 -17.92 -12.43 -14.11
N GLN A 193 -17.71 -11.41 -13.26
CA GLN A 193 -17.86 -10.01 -13.64
C GLN A 193 -16.73 -9.46 -14.51
N GLY A 194 -15.63 -10.20 -14.66
CA GLY A 194 -14.43 -9.81 -15.38
C GLY A 194 -13.57 -8.76 -14.66
N MET A 195 -12.32 -8.65 -15.08
CA MET A 195 -11.29 -7.81 -14.44
C MET A 195 -11.71 -6.33 -14.29
N LYS A 196 -12.34 -5.75 -15.32
CA LYS A 196 -12.74 -4.33 -15.29
C LYS A 196 -13.76 -4.06 -14.18
N ASN A 197 -14.81 -4.88 -14.11
CA ASN A 197 -15.86 -4.70 -13.11
C ASN A 197 -15.37 -5.06 -11.71
N PHE A 198 -14.52 -6.10 -11.58
CA PHE A 198 -13.87 -6.42 -10.32
C PHE A 198 -13.07 -5.21 -9.78
N LEU A 199 -12.17 -4.65 -10.57
CA LEU A 199 -11.37 -3.52 -10.14
C LEU A 199 -12.23 -2.27 -9.90
N ARG A 200 -13.26 -2.01 -10.74
CA ARG A 200 -14.19 -0.90 -10.51
C ARG A 200 -14.88 -1.01 -9.15
N ALA A 201 -15.45 -2.17 -8.83
CA ALA A 201 -16.08 -2.41 -7.54
C ALA A 201 -15.08 -2.31 -6.38
N TYR A 202 -13.90 -2.91 -6.52
CA TYR A 202 -12.86 -2.91 -5.50
C TYR A 202 -12.38 -1.50 -5.14
N TYR A 203 -12.12 -0.68 -6.16
CA TYR A 203 -11.72 0.72 -5.95
C TYR A 203 -12.87 1.52 -5.33
N HIS A 204 -14.11 1.34 -5.80
CA HIS A 204 -15.28 2.04 -5.29
C HIS A 204 -15.52 1.77 -3.81
N VAL A 205 -15.62 0.50 -3.40
CA VAL A 205 -15.98 0.16 -2.00
C VAL A 205 -14.95 0.62 -0.96
N LYS A 206 -13.72 0.92 -1.37
CA LYS A 206 -12.69 1.44 -0.48
C LYS A 206 -12.53 2.96 -0.58
N SER A 207 -13.21 3.62 -1.51
CA SER A 207 -13.14 5.07 -1.72
C SER A 207 -14.06 5.86 -0.78
N GLY A 208 -13.90 7.18 -0.78
CA GLY A 208 -14.83 8.11 -0.14
C GLY A 208 -16.19 8.19 -0.83
N ASP A 209 -16.30 7.74 -2.08
CA ASP A 209 -17.56 7.73 -2.83
C ASP A 209 -18.56 6.67 -2.30
N TRP A 210 -18.05 5.61 -1.68
CA TRP A 210 -18.93 4.60 -1.09
C TRP A 210 -19.50 5.09 0.24
N LYS A 211 -20.79 5.42 0.25
CA LYS A 211 -21.51 6.04 1.39
C LYS A 211 -21.49 5.24 2.71
N PHE A 212 -21.15 3.93 2.64
CA PHE A 212 -21.05 3.06 3.81
C PHE A 212 -19.67 3.06 4.47
N ASN A 213 -18.67 3.72 3.88
CA ASN A 213 -17.39 3.93 4.54
C ASN A 213 -17.52 4.95 5.68
N LYS A 214 -17.86 4.44 6.86
CA LYS A 214 -17.98 5.18 8.11
C LYS A 214 -17.11 4.53 9.18
N PRO A 215 -15.77 4.65 9.05
CA PRO A 215 -14.85 3.96 9.92
C PRO A 215 -14.94 4.48 11.36
N PHE A 216 -14.70 3.60 12.28
CA PHE A 216 -14.62 3.90 13.71
C PHE A 216 -13.57 2.99 14.36
N LYS A 217 -13.08 3.41 15.53
CA LYS A 217 -12.08 2.67 16.28
C LYS A 217 -12.65 1.36 16.82
N LEU A 218 -12.03 0.23 16.48
CA LEU A 218 -12.35 -1.07 17.06
C LEU A 218 -11.87 -1.14 18.52
N LYS A 219 -12.61 -1.83 19.37
CA LYS A 219 -12.31 -1.94 20.80
C LYS A 219 -11.26 -3.02 21.11
N ALA A 220 -11.27 -4.11 20.34
CA ALA A 220 -10.38 -5.25 20.55
C ALA A 220 -10.14 -6.02 19.24
N TRP A 221 -9.09 -6.84 19.24
CA TRP A 221 -8.83 -7.80 18.17
C TRP A 221 -9.61 -9.09 18.43
N GLU A 222 -10.93 -9.04 18.24
CA GLU A 222 -11.88 -10.12 18.49
C GLU A 222 -12.87 -10.22 17.33
N ALA A 223 -13.37 -11.42 17.05
CA ALA A 223 -14.26 -11.68 15.91
C ALA A 223 -15.51 -10.79 15.91
N THR A 224 -16.13 -10.57 17.08
CA THR A 224 -17.33 -9.73 17.28
C THR A 224 -17.09 -8.24 17.08
N GLU A 225 -15.84 -7.77 17.18
CA GLU A 225 -15.46 -6.41 16.81
C GLU A 225 -15.09 -6.33 15.33
N LEU A 226 -14.32 -7.30 14.83
CA LEU A 226 -13.88 -7.35 13.45
C LEU A 226 -15.03 -7.49 12.45
N GLU A 227 -16.09 -8.25 12.78
CA GLU A 227 -17.26 -8.42 11.90
C GLU A 227 -17.99 -7.12 11.57
N LYS A 228 -17.74 -6.03 12.34
CA LYS A 228 -18.30 -4.70 12.08
C LYS A 228 -17.61 -3.97 10.93
N MET A 229 -16.46 -4.45 10.50
CA MET A 229 -15.75 -3.91 9.35
C MET A 229 -16.44 -4.30 8.04
N PRO A 230 -16.25 -3.51 6.97
CA PRO A 230 -16.80 -3.84 5.65
C PRO A 230 -16.35 -5.21 5.13
N GLY A 231 -17.16 -5.78 4.23
CA GLY A 231 -16.90 -7.08 3.62
C GLY A 231 -15.58 -7.18 2.87
N TYR A 232 -15.03 -6.08 2.37
CA TYR A 232 -13.71 -6.08 1.74
C TYR A 232 -12.52 -6.22 2.72
N TYR A 233 -12.76 -6.15 4.04
CA TYR A 233 -11.79 -6.50 5.10
C TYR A 233 -12.15 -7.80 5.82
N ILE A 234 -13.42 -7.94 6.23
CA ILE A 234 -13.92 -9.14 6.91
C ILE A 234 -14.98 -9.77 6.00
N MET A 235 -14.48 -10.60 5.09
CA MET A 235 -15.22 -11.21 3.99
C MET A 235 -16.25 -12.23 4.49
N ASP A 236 -17.31 -12.42 3.74
CA ASP A 236 -18.13 -13.63 3.88
C ASP A 236 -17.29 -14.88 3.61
N TYR A 237 -17.45 -15.90 4.44
CA TYR A 237 -16.59 -17.07 4.39
C TYR A 237 -16.62 -17.79 3.03
N SER A 238 -17.80 -17.86 2.40
CA SER A 238 -18.02 -18.55 1.13
C SER A 238 -17.58 -17.77 -0.12
N LEU A 239 -17.37 -16.43 -0.02
CA LEU A 239 -17.11 -15.59 -1.20
C LEU A 239 -15.62 -15.38 -1.46
N GLY A 240 -15.24 -15.25 -2.73
CA GLY A 240 -13.97 -14.66 -3.14
C GLY A 240 -14.03 -13.13 -3.06
N MET A 241 -12.88 -12.45 -3.20
CA MET A 241 -12.86 -10.99 -3.12
C MET A 241 -13.66 -10.34 -4.25
N ALA A 242 -13.57 -10.86 -5.46
CA ALA A 242 -14.31 -10.31 -6.59
C ALA A 242 -15.84 -10.40 -6.38
N GLU A 243 -16.34 -11.54 -5.90
CA GLU A 243 -17.75 -11.72 -5.55
C GLU A 243 -18.14 -10.79 -4.38
N GLN A 244 -17.29 -10.69 -3.35
CA GLN A 244 -17.55 -9.88 -2.18
C GLN A 244 -17.75 -8.39 -2.52
N VAL A 245 -16.89 -7.82 -3.35
CA VAL A 245 -16.99 -6.40 -3.72
C VAL A 245 -18.08 -6.15 -4.77
N ASN A 246 -18.46 -7.16 -5.54
CA ASN A 246 -19.53 -7.06 -6.53
C ASN A 246 -20.91 -6.81 -5.91
N ILE A 247 -21.09 -7.17 -4.63
CA ILE A 247 -22.33 -6.88 -3.87
C ILE A 247 -22.61 -5.38 -3.84
N ASP A 248 -21.55 -4.56 -3.77
CA ASP A 248 -21.62 -3.11 -3.69
C ASP A 248 -21.03 -2.46 -4.96
N MET A 249 -21.26 -3.09 -6.13
CA MET A 249 -20.88 -2.53 -7.42
C MET A 249 -21.49 -1.12 -7.60
N PRO A 250 -20.70 -0.09 -7.95
CA PRO A 250 -21.25 1.24 -8.18
C PRO A 250 -22.24 1.25 -9.36
N SER A 251 -23.27 2.08 -9.25
CA SER A 251 -24.22 2.35 -10.34
C SER A 251 -23.52 3.07 -11.50
N ASP A 252 -24.14 3.06 -12.68
CA ASP A 252 -23.65 3.80 -13.86
C ASP A 252 -23.52 5.30 -13.59
N GLU A 253 -24.39 5.87 -12.74
CA GLU A 253 -24.33 7.27 -12.32
C GLU A 253 -23.10 7.52 -11.43
N GLU A 254 -22.83 6.66 -10.44
CA GLU A 254 -21.65 6.75 -9.58
C GLU A 254 -20.36 6.57 -10.39
N ILE A 255 -20.33 5.67 -11.36
CA ILE A 255 -19.19 5.49 -12.28
C ILE A 255 -18.96 6.75 -13.11
N THR A 256 -20.03 7.34 -13.66
CA THR A 256 -19.94 8.57 -14.50
C THR A 256 -19.44 9.76 -13.69
N ASN A 257 -19.82 9.86 -12.42
CA ASN A 257 -19.45 10.96 -11.52
C ASN A 257 -18.07 10.75 -10.86
N CYS A 258 -17.43 9.59 -11.02
CA CYS A 258 -16.11 9.30 -10.47
C CYS A 258 -15.00 9.99 -11.29
N ASP A 259 -14.55 11.15 -10.85
CA ASP A 259 -13.54 11.97 -11.53
C ASP A 259 -12.08 11.61 -11.15
N TRP A 260 -11.90 10.93 -10.02
CA TRP A 260 -10.58 10.54 -9.52
C TRP A 260 -10.05 9.26 -10.18
N LEU A 261 -10.94 8.38 -10.71
CA LEU A 261 -10.61 7.14 -11.43
C LEU A 261 -11.57 6.98 -12.63
N THR A 262 -11.30 7.70 -13.70
CA THR A 262 -12.06 7.60 -14.95
C THR A 262 -11.95 6.19 -15.57
N ASP A 263 -12.88 5.85 -16.47
CA ASP A 263 -12.82 4.57 -17.19
C ASP A 263 -11.51 4.37 -17.96
N ARG A 264 -10.93 5.44 -18.54
CA ARG A 264 -9.63 5.41 -19.20
C ARG A 264 -8.48 5.10 -18.24
N GLU A 265 -8.52 5.68 -17.04
CA GLU A 265 -7.52 5.42 -15.99
C GLU A 265 -7.66 4.00 -15.42
N LEU A 266 -8.90 3.53 -15.21
CA LEU A 266 -9.17 2.16 -14.79
C LEU A 266 -8.66 1.14 -15.82
N GLU A 267 -8.85 1.42 -17.12
CA GLU A 267 -8.40 0.56 -18.21
C GLU A 267 -6.87 0.34 -18.18
N TYR A 268 -6.10 1.30 -17.69
CA TYR A 268 -4.66 1.12 -17.45
C TYR A 268 -4.40 -0.02 -16.47
N TYR A 269 -5.08 -0.01 -15.31
CA TYR A 269 -4.94 -1.07 -14.31
C TYR A 269 -5.42 -2.42 -14.85
N VAL A 270 -6.55 -2.44 -15.54
CA VAL A 270 -7.11 -3.65 -16.16
C VAL A 270 -6.11 -4.29 -17.12
N ASN A 271 -5.52 -3.51 -18.01
CA ASN A 271 -4.54 -4.00 -18.98
C ASN A 271 -3.29 -4.56 -18.31
N VAL A 272 -2.80 -3.89 -17.27
CA VAL A 272 -1.63 -4.37 -16.55
C VAL A 272 -1.94 -5.64 -15.77
N PHE A 273 -3.02 -5.68 -14.96
CA PHE A 273 -3.36 -6.85 -14.16
C PHE A 273 -3.84 -8.05 -14.98
N ASN A 274 -4.38 -7.86 -16.19
CA ASN A 274 -4.63 -8.95 -17.12
C ASN A 274 -3.34 -9.68 -17.54
N ASN A 275 -2.21 -8.97 -17.58
CA ASN A 275 -0.91 -9.54 -17.93
C ASN A 275 -0.15 -10.08 -16.72
N THR A 276 -0.08 -9.31 -15.63
CA THR A 276 0.73 -9.66 -14.45
C THR A 276 -0.01 -10.55 -13.46
N GLN A 277 -1.35 -10.51 -13.50
CA GLN A 277 -2.20 -11.08 -12.46
C GLN A 277 -1.93 -10.44 -11.09
N PHE A 278 -2.41 -11.06 -9.99
CA PHE A 278 -2.25 -10.53 -8.64
C PHE A 278 -1.21 -11.29 -7.79
N GLN A 279 -0.72 -12.46 -8.27
CA GLN A 279 0.09 -13.36 -7.46
C GLN A 279 1.34 -12.69 -6.87
N GLY A 280 2.00 -11.80 -7.62
CA GLY A 280 3.15 -11.05 -7.11
C GLY A 280 2.81 -10.24 -5.86
N GLY A 281 1.74 -9.44 -5.91
CA GLY A 281 1.26 -8.68 -4.75
C GLY A 281 0.73 -9.57 -3.62
N LEU A 282 0.06 -10.68 -3.95
CA LEU A 282 -0.44 -11.63 -2.95
C LEU A 282 0.69 -12.32 -2.17
N ASN A 283 1.87 -12.48 -2.76
CA ASN A 283 3.03 -13.03 -2.06
C ASN A 283 3.50 -12.13 -0.90
N TRP A 284 3.26 -10.82 -0.96
CA TRP A 284 3.53 -9.92 0.17
C TRP A 284 2.65 -10.24 1.38
N TYR A 285 1.36 -10.54 1.17
CA TYR A 285 0.46 -10.97 2.25
C TYR A 285 0.88 -12.32 2.82
N ARG A 286 1.34 -13.25 1.98
CA ARG A 286 1.88 -14.54 2.44
C ARG A 286 3.08 -14.35 3.35
N CYS A 287 4.03 -13.49 2.98
CA CYS A 287 5.17 -13.14 3.81
C CYS A 287 4.75 -12.47 5.13
N MET A 288 3.70 -11.63 5.11
CA MET A 288 3.25 -10.90 6.30
C MET A 288 2.68 -11.83 7.38
N ILE A 289 2.05 -12.94 7.00
CA ILE A 289 1.48 -13.91 7.95
C ILE A 289 2.42 -15.08 8.27
N ASP A 290 3.55 -15.22 7.58
CA ASP A 290 4.52 -16.30 7.82
C ASP A 290 5.48 -15.92 8.95
N ASN A 291 5.34 -16.60 10.10
CA ASN A 291 6.15 -16.34 11.28
C ASN A 291 7.65 -16.59 11.07
N LYS A 292 8.04 -17.48 10.14
CA LYS A 292 9.45 -17.76 9.85
C LYS A 292 10.06 -16.60 9.07
N VAL A 293 9.33 -16.11 8.09
CA VAL A 293 9.71 -14.93 7.29
C VAL A 293 9.83 -13.69 8.18
N GLN A 294 8.86 -13.48 9.08
CA GLN A 294 8.87 -12.34 10.00
C GLN A 294 9.99 -12.43 11.07
N ALA A 295 10.61 -13.61 11.26
CA ALA A 295 11.64 -13.80 12.28
C ALA A 295 12.85 -12.86 12.11
N ASN A 296 13.21 -12.50 10.87
CA ASN A 296 14.32 -11.59 10.57
C ASN A 296 14.10 -10.18 11.10
N LEU A 297 12.84 -9.73 11.18
CA LEU A 297 12.49 -8.42 11.70
C LEU A 297 12.67 -8.30 13.22
N ARG A 298 12.79 -9.42 13.95
CA ARG A 298 13.06 -9.43 15.40
C ARG A 298 14.39 -8.77 15.76
N LEU A 299 15.35 -8.74 14.83
CA LEU A 299 16.61 -8.03 15.00
C LEU A 299 16.40 -6.53 15.29
N TYR A 300 15.29 -5.99 14.82
CA TYR A 300 14.92 -4.58 14.97
C TYR A 300 13.83 -4.36 16.03
N SER A 301 13.58 -5.35 16.91
CA SER A 301 12.55 -5.23 17.95
C SER A 301 12.75 -3.97 18.79
N ASN A 302 11.64 -3.29 19.07
CA ASN A 302 11.57 -2.05 19.85
C ASN A 302 12.31 -0.83 19.26
N ILE A 303 12.88 -0.93 18.05
CA ILE A 303 13.43 0.23 17.35
C ILE A 303 12.27 1.07 16.80
N GLN A 304 12.37 2.39 16.97
CA GLN A 304 11.37 3.38 16.59
C GLN A 304 11.82 4.14 15.34
N ILE A 305 10.89 4.76 14.64
CA ILE A 305 11.18 5.77 13.61
C ILE A 305 11.51 7.07 14.34
N TYR A 306 12.77 7.51 14.24
CA TYR A 306 13.24 8.76 14.83
C TYR A 306 13.52 9.87 13.81
N ILE A 307 13.51 9.53 12.51
CA ILE A 307 13.56 10.53 11.45
C ILE A 307 12.23 11.29 11.36
N PRO A 308 12.22 12.51 10.80
CA PRO A 308 10.98 13.23 10.57
C PRO A 308 9.95 12.37 9.86
N SER A 309 8.75 12.31 10.40
CA SER A 309 7.68 11.47 9.87
C SER A 309 6.34 12.21 9.84
N MET A 310 5.47 11.82 8.92
CA MET A 310 4.10 12.31 8.79
C MET A 310 3.18 11.13 8.47
N PHE A 311 1.91 11.24 8.86
CA PHE A 311 0.86 10.32 8.45
C PHE A 311 -0.25 11.05 7.69
N ILE A 312 -0.72 10.46 6.58
CA ILE A 312 -1.85 10.97 5.79
C ILE A 312 -2.82 9.82 5.51
N ALA A 313 -4.11 10.04 5.70
CA ALA A 313 -5.15 9.10 5.27
C ALA A 313 -6.45 9.84 4.95
N GLY A 314 -7.39 9.17 4.30
CA GLY A 314 -8.77 9.64 4.21
C GLY A 314 -9.51 9.41 5.52
N ASN A 315 -10.41 10.33 5.91
CA ASN A 315 -11.24 10.15 7.11
C ASN A 315 -12.31 9.05 6.94
N MET A 316 -12.54 8.59 5.71
CA MET A 316 -13.43 7.49 5.37
C MET A 316 -12.68 6.17 5.11
N ASP A 317 -11.37 6.12 5.39
CA ASP A 317 -10.55 4.92 5.20
C ASP A 317 -10.57 4.01 6.44
N TRP A 318 -11.15 2.83 6.31
CA TRP A 318 -11.06 1.79 7.34
C TRP A 318 -9.64 1.26 7.56
N GLY A 319 -8.71 1.51 6.63
CA GLY A 319 -7.30 1.13 6.76
C GLY A 319 -6.67 1.62 8.06
N ILE A 320 -7.06 2.81 8.52
CA ILE A 320 -6.54 3.44 9.74
C ILE A 320 -6.99 2.74 11.03
N TYR A 321 -8.08 1.96 10.99
CA TYR A 321 -8.68 1.28 12.16
C TYR A 321 -8.67 -0.24 12.06
N GLN A 322 -8.02 -0.83 11.05
CA GLN A 322 -7.92 -2.30 10.89
C GLN A 322 -7.37 -3.02 12.12
N LYS A 323 -6.46 -2.36 12.85
CA LYS A 323 -5.90 -2.88 14.10
C LYS A 323 -6.22 -1.91 15.24
N PRO A 324 -6.82 -2.40 16.34
CA PRO A 324 -7.05 -1.57 17.52
C PRO A 324 -5.78 -0.86 17.97
N ASP A 325 -5.90 0.41 18.31
CA ASP A 325 -4.85 1.29 18.81
C ASP A 325 -3.64 1.53 17.89
N ALA A 326 -3.63 1.02 16.64
CA ALA A 326 -2.47 1.14 15.76
C ALA A 326 -2.13 2.60 15.42
N LEU A 327 -3.15 3.43 15.16
CA LEU A 327 -2.97 4.85 14.86
C LEU A 327 -2.36 5.61 16.05
N GLU A 328 -2.88 5.36 17.25
CA GLU A 328 -2.38 5.99 18.48
C GLU A 328 -0.99 5.51 18.85
N ASN A 329 -0.71 4.22 18.67
CA ASN A 329 0.62 3.67 18.91
C ASN A 329 1.65 4.25 17.94
N MET A 330 1.29 4.43 16.66
CA MET A 330 2.14 5.10 15.69
C MET A 330 2.52 6.50 16.18
N GLN A 331 1.53 7.30 16.58
CA GLN A 331 1.75 8.69 17.00
C GLN A 331 2.51 8.80 18.33
N LYS A 332 2.24 7.91 19.28
CA LYS A 332 2.74 8.04 20.67
C LYS A 332 4.03 7.25 20.92
N LYS A 333 4.29 6.19 20.14
CA LYS A 333 5.36 5.23 20.45
C LYS A 333 6.24 4.91 19.24
N ALA A 334 5.65 4.59 18.08
CA ALA A 334 6.42 4.04 16.97
C ALA A 334 7.16 5.13 16.17
N CYS A 335 6.63 6.36 16.10
CA CYS A 335 7.23 7.49 15.41
C CYS A 335 7.54 8.61 16.40
N THR A 336 8.78 8.69 16.87
CA THR A 336 9.18 9.64 17.94
C THR A 336 9.41 11.09 17.44
N ASN A 337 9.46 11.29 16.13
CA ASN A 337 9.60 12.60 15.50
C ASN A 337 8.49 12.84 14.46
N MET A 338 7.26 12.46 14.82
CA MET A 338 6.10 12.71 13.98
C MET A 338 5.74 14.19 13.98
N LYS A 339 5.72 14.82 12.79
CA LYS A 339 5.40 16.23 12.61
C LYS A 339 3.90 16.46 12.57
N SER A 340 3.17 15.62 11.84
CA SER A 340 1.71 15.70 11.77
C SER A 340 1.06 14.36 11.46
N CYS A 341 -0.26 14.29 11.71
CA CYS A 341 -1.12 13.17 11.39
C CYS A 341 -2.43 13.74 10.85
N GLU A 342 -2.61 13.65 9.53
CA GLU A 342 -3.64 14.35 8.79
C GLU A 342 -4.69 13.37 8.25
N LEU A 343 -5.96 13.64 8.53
CA LEU A 343 -7.09 12.90 7.97
C LEU A 343 -7.85 13.82 7.01
N ILE A 344 -7.78 13.51 5.71
CA ILE A 344 -8.39 14.31 4.64
C ILE A 344 -9.89 13.98 4.57
N GLU A 345 -10.71 15.02 4.69
CA GLU A 345 -12.17 14.91 4.70
C GLU A 345 -12.70 14.44 3.33
N GLY A 346 -13.65 13.50 3.35
CA GLY A 346 -14.31 12.97 2.16
C GLY A 346 -13.40 12.14 1.27
N ALA A 347 -12.25 11.68 1.76
CA ALA A 347 -11.40 10.71 1.10
C ALA A 347 -11.51 9.34 1.76
N GLY A 348 -11.47 8.28 0.96
CA GLY A 348 -11.32 6.91 1.40
C GLY A 348 -9.87 6.45 1.37
N HIS A 349 -9.70 5.21 0.97
CA HIS A 349 -8.40 4.54 0.97
C HIS A 349 -7.43 5.08 -0.08
N TRP A 350 -7.91 5.49 -1.24
CA TRP A 350 -7.09 5.91 -2.38
C TRP A 350 -6.75 7.39 -2.32
N VAL A 351 -6.38 7.89 -1.15
CA VAL A 351 -6.32 9.32 -0.80
C VAL A 351 -5.47 10.15 -1.77
N GLN A 352 -4.35 9.62 -2.30
CA GLN A 352 -3.50 10.30 -3.28
C GLN A 352 -4.15 10.40 -4.67
N GLN A 353 -5.14 9.56 -4.95
CA GLN A 353 -5.90 9.58 -6.20
C GLN A 353 -7.19 10.40 -6.06
N GLU A 354 -7.88 10.27 -4.91
CA GLU A 354 -9.15 10.92 -4.61
C GLU A 354 -8.98 12.43 -4.29
N LYS A 355 -7.91 12.78 -3.56
CA LYS A 355 -7.62 14.16 -3.09
C LYS A 355 -6.17 14.57 -3.39
N PRO A 356 -5.75 14.55 -4.67
CA PRO A 356 -4.35 14.77 -5.03
C PRO A 356 -3.84 16.17 -4.68
N LEU A 357 -4.68 17.19 -4.71
CA LEU A 357 -4.27 18.56 -4.39
C LEU A 357 -3.95 18.72 -2.90
N GLU A 358 -4.81 18.18 -2.04
CA GLU A 358 -4.63 18.18 -0.60
C GLU A 358 -3.39 17.37 -0.19
N VAL A 359 -3.23 16.16 -0.73
CA VAL A 359 -2.05 15.33 -0.50
C VAL A 359 -0.78 16.02 -0.95
N THR A 360 -0.77 16.62 -2.14
CA THR A 360 0.40 17.38 -2.64
C THR A 360 0.75 18.53 -1.72
N LYS A 361 -0.23 19.31 -1.27
CA LYS A 361 -0.02 20.42 -0.35
C LYS A 361 0.58 19.96 0.97
N LEU A 362 0.08 18.87 1.56
CA LEU A 362 0.62 18.30 2.79
C LEU A 362 2.05 17.83 2.61
N LEU A 363 2.34 17.12 1.51
CA LEU A 363 3.70 16.66 1.19
C LEU A 363 4.67 17.84 1.03
N LEU A 364 4.28 18.89 0.27
CA LEU A 364 5.14 20.06 0.09
C LEU A 364 5.37 20.83 1.38
N ASN A 365 4.36 20.98 2.23
CA ASN A 365 4.51 21.60 3.55
C ASN A 365 5.51 20.80 4.41
N PHE A 366 5.32 19.48 4.51
CA PHE A 366 6.23 18.61 5.25
C PHE A 366 7.67 18.71 4.74
N LEU A 367 7.86 18.62 3.42
CA LEU A 367 9.19 18.69 2.79
C LEU A 367 9.88 20.05 2.99
N SER A 368 9.12 21.13 3.11
CA SER A 368 9.68 22.47 3.35
C SER A 368 10.16 22.69 4.80
N GLU A 369 9.78 21.82 5.73
CA GLU A 369 10.17 21.87 7.15
C GLU A 369 11.38 20.97 7.48
N LEU A 370 11.90 20.24 6.47
CA LEU A 370 13.05 19.34 6.61
C LEU A 370 14.38 20.06 6.41
#